data_a7c08fd8a60426e55c6eb324852842ba
#
_entry.id   a7c08fd8a60426e55c6eb324852842ba
#
_cell.length_a   1.000
_cell.length_b   1.000
_cell.length_c   1.000
_cell.angle_alpha   90.00
_cell.angle_beta   90.00
_cell.angle_gamma   90.00
#
_symmetry.space_group_name_H-M   'P 1'
#
loop_
_entity.id
_entity.type
_entity.pdbx_description
1 polymer ?
#
loop_
_entity_poly.entity_id
_entity_poly.type
_entity_poly.pdbx_seq_one_letter_code
_entity_poly.pdbx_strand_id
1 'polypeptide(L)'
;MSQMSIEDEVLLENEEELNELEYFGDEEKPIFESVRVTKKDFSIYELYRKYKKNQLILEVDFQRNEVWGPKQKCELIESILMGLPLPIFYFKQQNNSTYVVVDGKQRLSTLFDFLSDGFPLKSLKILKFLNGKKFKNLVDELGIYQSQLEDYQVYSHVILPPTPDKILFDIFD
;
A
#
# COMPACT_ATOMS: atom_id res chain seq x y z
N MET A 1 60.05 10.82 -27.60
CA MET A 1 58.61 10.55 -27.34
C MET A 1 58.53 9.29 -26.48
N SER A 2 58.25 9.45 -25.21
CA SER A 2 58.02 8.29 -24.33
C SER A 2 56.59 7.78 -24.55
N GLN A 3 56.47 6.52 -24.98
CA GLN A 3 55.19 5.83 -25.00
C GLN A 3 54.73 5.59 -23.56
N MET A 4 53.56 6.09 -23.22
CA MET A 4 52.89 5.78 -21.96
C MET A 4 52.66 4.27 -21.92
N SER A 5 52.93 3.62 -20.79
CA SER A 5 52.70 2.19 -20.62
C SER A 5 51.20 1.91 -20.50
N ILE A 6 50.78 0.69 -20.86
CA ILE A 6 49.38 0.25 -20.72
C ILE A 6 48.92 0.36 -19.27
N GLU A 7 49.83 0.20 -18.31
CA GLU A 7 49.57 0.35 -16.90
C GLU A 7 49.25 1.81 -16.50
N ASP A 8 49.92 2.79 -17.16
CA ASP A 8 49.67 4.21 -16.94
C ASP A 8 48.31 4.64 -17.52
N GLU A 9 47.92 4.09 -18.69
CA GLU A 9 46.57 4.32 -19.27
C GLU A 9 45.45 3.75 -18.40
N VAL A 10 45.61 2.53 -17.86
CA VAL A 10 44.62 1.89 -16.97
C VAL A 10 44.49 2.63 -15.66
N LEU A 11 45.58 3.20 -15.14
CA LEU A 11 45.55 4.00 -13.90
C LEU A 11 44.82 5.34 -14.12
N LEU A 12 45.03 5.98 -15.29
CA LEU A 12 44.34 7.22 -15.63
C LEU A 12 42.84 7.02 -15.87
N GLU A 13 42.43 5.94 -16.54
CA GLU A 13 41.04 5.60 -16.73
C GLU A 13 40.33 5.32 -15.38
N ASN A 14 41.02 4.64 -14.45
CA ASN A 14 40.46 4.39 -13.11
C ASN A 14 40.37 5.66 -12.26
N GLU A 15 41.31 6.60 -12.41
CA GLU A 15 41.27 7.90 -11.72
C GLU A 15 40.20 8.83 -12.32
N GLU A 16 39.92 8.75 -13.63
CA GLU A 16 38.83 9.49 -14.24
C GLU A 16 37.45 8.92 -13.83
N GLU A 17 37.27 7.59 -13.80
CA GLU A 17 36.06 6.97 -13.29
C GLU A 17 35.82 7.28 -11.80
N LEU A 18 36.87 7.28 -10.98
CA LEU A 18 36.76 7.65 -9.57
C LEU A 18 36.43 9.15 -9.38
N ASN A 19 36.97 10.01 -10.21
CA ASN A 19 36.67 11.44 -10.18
C ASN A 19 35.25 11.74 -10.69
N GLU A 20 34.72 11.00 -11.66
CA GLU A 20 33.32 11.12 -12.07
C GLU A 20 32.37 10.67 -10.96
N LEU A 21 32.72 9.64 -10.19
CA LEU A 21 31.96 9.19 -9.03
C LEU A 21 32.00 10.18 -7.84
N GLU A 22 33.11 10.92 -7.68
CA GLU A 22 33.23 11.97 -6.65
C GLU A 22 32.54 13.29 -7.06
N TYR A 23 32.29 13.53 -8.34
CA TYR A 23 31.65 14.75 -8.83
C TYR A 23 30.12 14.76 -8.67
N PHE A 24 29.49 13.62 -8.39
CA PHE A 24 28.11 13.58 -7.87
C PHE A 24 28.19 13.96 -6.40
N GLY A 25 28.19 15.28 -6.15
CA GLY A 25 28.29 15.83 -4.82
C GLY A 25 27.29 15.24 -3.84
N ASP A 26 27.54 15.41 -2.57
CA ASP A 26 26.86 14.91 -1.36
C ASP A 26 25.31 15.02 -1.33
N GLU A 27 24.65 15.45 -2.40
CA GLU A 27 23.21 15.70 -2.44
C GLU A 27 22.37 14.62 -3.13
N GLU A 28 22.96 13.67 -3.86
CA GLU A 28 22.21 12.60 -4.52
C GLU A 28 22.71 11.21 -4.14
N LYS A 29 22.39 10.79 -2.92
CA LYS A 29 22.42 9.35 -2.61
C LYS A 29 21.45 8.63 -3.55
N PRO A 30 21.84 7.49 -4.13
CA PRO A 30 20.92 6.73 -4.98
C PRO A 30 19.60 6.52 -4.27
N ILE A 31 18.48 6.83 -4.93
CA ILE A 31 17.12 6.80 -4.38
C ILE A 31 16.84 5.46 -3.68
N PHE A 32 17.35 4.35 -4.20
CA PHE A 32 17.14 3.02 -3.63
C PHE A 32 17.88 2.77 -2.30
N GLU A 33 18.92 3.52 -1.95
CA GLU A 33 19.57 3.42 -0.63
C GLU A 33 18.78 4.12 0.47
N SER A 34 17.90 5.07 0.11
CA SER A 34 17.10 5.84 1.05
C SER A 34 15.74 5.20 1.38
N VAL A 35 15.31 4.16 0.63
CA VAL A 35 14.03 3.49 0.83
C VAL A 35 14.23 2.11 1.45
N ARG A 36 13.68 1.91 2.64
CA ARG A 36 13.64 0.61 3.31
C ARG A 36 12.21 0.12 3.38
N VAL A 37 11.99 -1.13 2.99
CA VAL A 37 10.67 -1.74 2.92
C VAL A 37 10.69 -3.05 3.69
N THR A 38 9.66 -3.30 4.47
CA THR A 38 9.40 -4.59 5.13
C THR A 38 8.02 -5.11 4.74
N LYS A 39 7.87 -6.42 4.73
CA LYS A 39 6.57 -7.08 4.52
C LYS A 39 5.84 -7.19 5.84
N LYS A 40 4.54 -6.88 5.84
CA LYS A 40 3.70 -7.04 7.02
C LYS A 40 2.29 -7.40 6.64
N ASP A 41 1.72 -8.37 7.35
CA ASP A 41 0.36 -8.83 7.14
C ASP A 41 -0.53 -8.29 8.27
N PHE A 42 -1.72 -7.84 7.90
CA PHE A 42 -2.73 -7.38 8.85
C PHE A 42 -4.06 -8.05 8.53
N SER A 43 -4.83 -8.40 9.54
CA SER A 43 -6.24 -8.69 9.31
C SER A 43 -7.01 -7.40 8.99
N ILE A 44 -8.13 -7.52 8.28
CA ILE A 44 -9.01 -6.37 8.02
C ILE A 44 -9.50 -5.78 9.35
N TYR A 45 -9.84 -6.63 10.33
CA TYR A 45 -10.25 -6.16 11.65
C TYR A 45 -9.16 -5.34 12.36
N GLU A 46 -7.92 -5.78 12.29
CA GLU A 46 -6.78 -5.05 12.87
C GLU A 46 -6.59 -3.68 12.22
N LEU A 47 -6.66 -3.60 10.89
CA LEU A 47 -6.57 -2.33 10.16
C LEU A 47 -7.73 -1.39 10.50
N TYR A 48 -8.95 -1.92 10.59
CA TYR A 48 -10.12 -1.12 10.97
C TYR A 48 -10.01 -0.57 12.40
N ARG A 49 -9.56 -1.38 13.35
CA ARG A 49 -9.28 -0.94 14.71
C ARG A 49 -8.24 0.17 14.76
N LYS A 50 -7.14 0.01 14.01
CA LYS A 50 -6.10 1.05 13.89
C LYS A 50 -6.64 2.34 13.28
N TYR A 51 -7.46 2.23 12.26
CA TYR A 51 -8.12 3.37 11.62
C TYR A 51 -8.99 4.15 12.63
N LYS A 52 -9.82 3.46 13.40
CA LYS A 52 -10.66 4.09 14.41
C LYS A 52 -9.87 4.77 15.55
N LYS A 53 -8.67 4.29 15.82
CA LYS A 53 -7.76 4.86 16.84
C LYS A 53 -6.80 5.90 16.29
N ASN A 54 -6.96 6.34 15.05
CA ASN A 54 -6.03 7.25 14.36
C ASN A 54 -4.58 6.73 14.29
N GLN A 55 -4.41 5.41 14.26
CA GLN A 55 -3.13 4.73 14.06
C GLN A 55 -2.91 4.28 12.61
N LEU A 56 -3.93 4.38 11.78
CA LEU A 56 -3.89 4.22 10.34
C LEU A 56 -4.57 5.43 9.71
N ILE A 57 -3.81 6.22 8.98
CA ILE A 57 -4.29 7.45 8.33
C ILE A 57 -4.64 7.12 6.90
N LEU A 58 -5.89 7.36 6.56
CA LEU A 58 -6.45 7.20 5.23
C LEU A 58 -6.71 8.59 4.65
N GLU A 59 -5.74 9.14 3.95
CA GLU A 59 -5.91 10.38 3.21
C GLU A 59 -6.61 10.07 1.89
N VAL A 60 -7.87 10.50 1.77
CA VAL A 60 -8.62 10.38 0.51
C VAL A 60 -8.26 11.58 -0.35
N ASP A 61 -7.58 11.35 -1.46
CA ASP A 61 -7.33 12.39 -2.44
C ASP A 61 -8.58 12.63 -3.28
N PHE A 62 -9.31 13.70 -2.96
CA PHE A 62 -10.50 14.11 -3.71
C PHE A 62 -10.19 14.61 -5.13
N GLN A 63 -8.93 14.76 -5.49
CA GLN A 63 -8.51 15.23 -6.81
C GLN A 63 -8.40 14.13 -7.86
N ARG A 64 -8.36 12.85 -7.44
CA ARG A 64 -8.47 11.73 -8.37
C ARG A 64 -9.92 11.55 -8.77
N ASN A 65 -10.20 11.69 -10.07
CA ASN A 65 -11.53 11.57 -10.67
C ASN A 65 -12.16 10.16 -10.59
N GLU A 66 -11.51 9.20 -9.95
CA GLU A 66 -11.96 7.82 -9.84
C GLU A 66 -12.42 7.48 -8.43
N VAL A 67 -13.60 7.99 -8.07
CA VAL A 67 -14.30 7.49 -6.88
C VAL A 67 -15.03 6.20 -7.27
N TRP A 68 -14.82 5.15 -6.51
CA TRP A 68 -15.49 3.88 -6.74
C TRP A 68 -17.01 4.00 -6.58
N GLY A 69 -17.72 3.51 -7.59
CA GLY A 69 -19.17 3.35 -7.54
C GLY A 69 -19.61 2.13 -6.74
N PRO A 70 -20.93 1.99 -6.51
CA PRO A 70 -21.49 0.86 -5.74
C PRO A 70 -21.10 -0.51 -6.26
N LYS A 71 -21.01 -0.69 -7.57
CA LYS A 71 -20.63 -1.96 -8.20
C LYS A 71 -19.22 -2.38 -7.83
N GLN A 72 -18.25 -1.49 -7.94
CA GLN A 72 -16.84 -1.79 -7.62
C GLN A 72 -16.67 -2.09 -6.13
N LYS A 73 -17.37 -1.36 -5.26
CA LYS A 73 -17.37 -1.60 -3.82
C LYS A 73 -17.88 -2.99 -3.47
N CYS A 74 -19.00 -3.39 -4.04
CA CYS A 74 -19.59 -4.70 -3.79
C CYS A 74 -18.74 -5.84 -4.37
N GLU A 75 -18.13 -5.64 -5.53
CA GLU A 75 -17.20 -6.61 -6.13
C GLU A 75 -15.98 -6.86 -5.23
N LEU A 76 -15.46 -5.83 -4.58
CA LEU A 76 -14.36 -5.98 -3.62
C LEU A 76 -14.78 -6.84 -2.42
N ILE A 77 -15.93 -6.54 -1.83
CA ILE A 77 -16.44 -7.30 -0.67
C ILE A 77 -16.69 -8.77 -1.06
N GLU A 78 -17.31 -9.01 -2.22
CA GLU A 78 -17.54 -10.38 -2.70
C GLU A 78 -16.22 -11.13 -2.89
N SER A 79 -15.21 -10.52 -3.48
CA SER A 79 -13.88 -11.13 -3.67
C SER A 79 -13.26 -11.57 -2.34
N ILE A 80 -13.36 -10.74 -1.32
CA ILE A 80 -12.85 -11.05 0.02
C ILE A 80 -13.63 -12.18 0.67
N LEU A 81 -14.96 -12.15 0.58
CA LEU A 81 -15.81 -13.19 1.13
C LEU A 81 -15.61 -14.55 0.44
N MET A 82 -15.17 -14.54 -0.80
CA MET A 82 -14.77 -15.74 -1.55
C MET A 82 -13.33 -16.18 -1.28
N GLY A 83 -12.56 -15.42 -0.50
CA GLY A 83 -11.15 -15.73 -0.21
C GLY A 83 -10.19 -15.45 -1.37
N LEU A 84 -10.57 -14.64 -2.34
CA LEU A 84 -9.71 -14.31 -3.47
C LEU A 84 -8.60 -13.33 -3.03
N PRO A 85 -7.39 -13.44 -3.63
CA PRO A 85 -6.30 -12.55 -3.28
C PRO A 85 -6.56 -11.14 -3.80
N LEU A 86 -6.12 -10.14 -3.03
CA LEU A 86 -6.09 -8.73 -3.44
C LEU A 86 -4.68 -8.31 -3.80
N PRO A 87 -4.54 -7.27 -4.65
CA PRO A 87 -3.24 -6.64 -4.87
C PRO A 87 -2.61 -6.17 -3.55
N ILE A 88 -1.29 -6.19 -3.47
CA ILE A 88 -0.54 -5.75 -2.30
C ILE A 88 -0.86 -4.31 -1.97
N PHE A 89 -0.95 -4.01 -0.69
CA PHE A 89 -1.09 -2.65 -0.15
C PHE A 89 0.27 -2.06 0.15
N TYR A 90 0.37 -0.74 0.13
CA TYR A 90 1.57 -0.02 0.53
C TYR A 90 1.24 0.98 1.62
N PHE A 91 1.94 0.85 2.74
CA PHE A 91 1.83 1.75 3.89
C PHE A 91 3.18 2.43 4.13
N LYS A 92 3.14 3.67 4.60
CA LYS A 92 4.31 4.35 5.15
C LYS A 92 4.19 4.36 6.67
N GLN A 93 5.21 3.85 7.35
CA GLN A 93 5.31 3.96 8.80
C GLN A 93 5.92 5.30 9.17
N GLN A 94 5.28 6.01 10.08
CA GLN A 94 5.80 7.23 10.68
C GLN A 94 6.60 6.91 11.95
N ASN A 95 7.41 7.86 12.42
CA ASN A 95 8.27 7.68 13.60
C ASN A 95 7.50 7.33 14.89
N ASN A 96 6.22 7.67 14.99
CA ASN A 96 5.33 7.37 16.10
C ASN A 96 4.58 6.03 15.96
N SER A 97 5.01 5.17 15.05
CA SER A 97 4.37 3.89 14.73
C SER A 97 2.95 4.00 14.15
N THR A 98 2.60 5.17 13.64
CA THR A 98 1.39 5.40 12.85
C THR A 98 1.66 5.05 11.40
N TYR A 99 0.68 4.43 10.75
CA TYR A 99 0.76 4.10 9.32
C TYR A 99 -0.06 5.08 8.50
N VAL A 100 0.48 5.48 7.35
CA VAL A 100 -0.23 6.24 6.33
C VAL A 100 -0.41 5.35 5.10
N VAL A 101 -1.62 5.27 4.57
CA VAL A 101 -1.87 4.49 3.37
C VAL A 101 -1.31 5.22 2.16
N VAL A 102 -0.43 4.54 1.41
CA VAL A 102 0.17 5.07 0.18
C VAL A 102 -0.56 4.54 -1.04
N ASP A 103 -0.77 3.21 -1.10
CA ASP A 103 -1.56 2.56 -2.14
C ASP A 103 -2.58 1.60 -1.51
N GLY A 104 -3.78 1.60 -2.07
CA GLY A 104 -4.91 0.83 -1.56
C GLY A 104 -5.97 1.65 -0.83
N LYS A 105 -5.95 2.98 -0.94
CA LYS A 105 -6.88 3.90 -0.27
C LYS A 105 -8.34 3.59 -0.58
N GLN A 106 -8.69 3.39 -1.86
CA GLN A 106 -10.06 3.07 -2.28
C GLN A 106 -10.53 1.73 -1.71
N ARG A 107 -9.68 0.73 -1.70
CA ARG A 107 -9.99 -0.59 -1.13
C ARG A 107 -10.23 -0.51 0.38
N LEU A 108 -9.36 0.14 1.12
CA LEU A 108 -9.52 0.30 2.57
C LEU A 108 -10.71 1.18 2.93
N SER A 109 -10.90 2.29 2.22
CA SER A 109 -12.08 3.15 2.39
C SER A 109 -13.38 2.37 2.21
N THR A 110 -13.45 1.52 1.19
CA THR A 110 -14.61 0.65 0.94
C THR A 110 -14.83 -0.36 2.06
N LEU A 111 -13.75 -1.01 2.51
CA LEU A 111 -13.81 -1.98 3.61
C LEU A 111 -14.30 -1.34 4.91
N PHE A 112 -13.77 -0.20 5.27
CA PHE A 112 -14.14 0.51 6.49
C PHE A 112 -15.57 1.06 6.43
N ASP A 113 -15.99 1.52 5.25
CA ASP A 113 -17.37 1.94 5.03
C ASP A 113 -18.35 0.76 5.19
N PHE A 114 -18.05 -0.39 4.62
CA PHE A 114 -18.86 -1.60 4.79
C PHE A 114 -18.90 -2.08 6.25
N LEU A 115 -17.77 -2.12 6.94
CA LEU A 115 -17.71 -2.51 8.36
C LEU A 115 -18.50 -1.59 9.28
N SER A 116 -18.67 -0.33 8.88
CA SER A 116 -19.50 0.66 9.59
C SER A 116 -20.96 0.72 9.11
N ASP A 117 -21.42 -0.29 8.37
CA ASP A 117 -22.78 -0.37 7.79
C ASP A 117 -23.11 0.74 6.79
N GLY A 118 -22.09 1.26 6.09
CA GLY A 118 -22.25 2.38 5.18
C GLY A 118 -23.01 2.07 3.89
N PHE A 119 -23.04 0.81 3.45
CA PHE A 119 -23.78 0.38 2.27
C PHE A 119 -24.16 -1.10 2.32
N PRO A 120 -25.26 -1.49 1.66
CA PRO A 120 -25.64 -2.89 1.49
C PRO A 120 -24.94 -3.50 0.27
N LEU A 121 -24.76 -4.82 0.28
CA LEU A 121 -24.30 -5.56 -0.88
C LEU A 121 -25.39 -5.57 -1.95
N LYS A 122 -25.00 -5.35 -3.21
CA LYS A 122 -25.89 -5.33 -4.37
C LYS A 122 -25.22 -5.95 -5.58
N SER A 123 -26.02 -6.58 -6.41
CA SER A 123 -25.59 -7.12 -7.71
C SER A 123 -24.38 -8.06 -7.63
N LEU A 124 -24.30 -8.84 -6.55
CA LEU A 124 -23.28 -9.87 -6.41
C LEU A 124 -23.52 -10.98 -7.45
N LYS A 125 -22.43 -11.45 -8.04
CA LYS A 125 -22.47 -12.43 -9.12
C LYS A 125 -22.50 -13.88 -8.62
N ILE A 126 -21.81 -14.15 -7.54
CA ILE A 126 -21.62 -15.49 -6.97
C ILE A 126 -22.42 -15.65 -5.69
N LEU A 127 -22.18 -14.80 -4.71
CA LEU A 127 -22.84 -14.84 -3.39
C LEU A 127 -24.16 -14.07 -3.41
N LYS A 128 -25.04 -14.43 -4.35
CA LYS A 128 -26.28 -13.67 -4.63
C LYS A 128 -27.21 -13.61 -3.42
N PHE A 129 -27.19 -14.59 -2.53
CA PHE A 129 -28.00 -14.62 -1.32
C PHE A 129 -27.60 -13.55 -0.31
N LEU A 130 -26.42 -12.92 -0.46
CA LEU A 130 -25.98 -11.80 0.38
C LEU A 130 -26.45 -10.44 -0.15
N ASN A 131 -27.08 -10.37 -1.32
CA ASN A 131 -27.62 -9.13 -1.84
C ASN A 131 -28.62 -8.51 -0.86
N GLY A 132 -28.50 -7.20 -0.64
CA GLY A 132 -29.30 -6.46 0.33
C GLY A 132 -28.79 -6.49 1.77
N LYS A 133 -27.80 -7.32 2.06
CA LYS A 133 -27.20 -7.43 3.40
C LYS A 133 -26.15 -6.33 3.64
N LYS A 134 -26.19 -5.76 4.83
CA LYS A 134 -25.12 -4.93 5.40
C LYS A 134 -24.24 -5.76 6.32
N PHE A 135 -23.13 -5.21 6.75
CA PHE A 135 -22.23 -5.92 7.67
C PHE A 135 -22.94 -6.40 8.95
N LYS A 136 -23.80 -5.58 9.55
CA LYS A 136 -24.59 -5.96 10.73
C LYS A 136 -25.42 -7.23 10.51
N ASN A 137 -25.93 -7.45 9.31
CA ASN A 137 -26.69 -8.66 8.98
C ASN A 137 -25.80 -9.90 8.93
N LEU A 138 -24.52 -9.74 8.51
CA LEU A 138 -23.55 -10.83 8.56
C LEU A 138 -23.22 -11.21 10.00
N VAL A 139 -23.10 -10.22 10.88
CA VAL A 139 -22.85 -10.44 12.32
C VAL A 139 -23.99 -11.24 12.96
N ASP A 140 -25.23 -10.88 12.69
CA ASP A 140 -26.41 -11.44 13.36
C ASP A 140 -26.84 -12.80 12.79
N GLU A 141 -26.73 -13.01 11.47
CA GLU A 141 -27.34 -14.13 10.78
C GLU A 141 -26.32 -15.08 10.12
N LEU A 142 -25.13 -14.59 9.77
CA LEU A 142 -24.21 -15.26 8.88
C LEU A 142 -22.75 -15.12 9.39
N GLY A 143 -22.53 -15.50 10.64
CA GLY A 143 -21.26 -15.29 11.35
C GLY A 143 -20.03 -15.84 10.64
N ILE A 144 -20.16 -16.85 9.77
CA ILE A 144 -19.04 -17.37 8.97
C ILE A 144 -18.52 -16.30 8.00
N TYR A 145 -19.41 -15.50 7.40
CA TYR A 145 -19.02 -14.42 6.48
C TYR A 145 -18.46 -13.21 7.22
N GLN A 146 -18.96 -12.92 8.42
CA GLN A 146 -18.35 -11.95 9.31
C GLN A 146 -16.90 -12.31 9.58
N SER A 147 -16.64 -13.52 10.03
CA SER A 147 -15.29 -13.99 10.34
C SER A 147 -14.39 -13.99 9.10
N GLN A 148 -14.92 -14.41 7.96
CA GLN A 148 -14.17 -14.39 6.69
C GLN A 148 -13.71 -12.97 6.33
N LEU A 149 -14.55 -11.97 6.54
CA LEU A 149 -14.20 -10.57 6.27
C LEU A 149 -13.21 -10.03 7.30
N GLU A 150 -13.48 -10.22 8.59
CA GLU A 150 -12.65 -9.68 9.68
C GLU A 150 -11.25 -10.30 9.70
N ASP A 151 -11.14 -11.59 9.46
CA ASP A 151 -9.90 -12.36 9.54
C ASP A 151 -9.10 -12.39 8.24
N TYR A 152 -9.68 -11.86 7.15
CA TYR A 152 -9.00 -11.81 5.86
C TYR A 152 -7.66 -11.09 5.98
N GLN A 153 -6.60 -11.70 5.45
CA GLN A 153 -5.24 -11.17 5.54
C GLN A 153 -4.95 -10.19 4.40
N VAL A 154 -4.64 -8.98 4.77
CA VAL A 154 -4.14 -7.92 3.89
C VAL A 154 -2.62 -8.01 3.88
N TYR A 155 -2.06 -8.34 2.71
CA TYR A 155 -0.63 -8.35 2.50
C TYR A 155 -0.15 -6.95 2.14
N SER A 156 0.86 -6.46 2.86
CA SER A 156 1.37 -5.12 2.66
C SER A 156 2.88 -5.06 2.62
N HIS A 157 3.38 -4.06 1.90
CA HIS A 157 4.73 -3.56 2.04
C HIS A 157 4.69 -2.28 2.86
N VAL A 158 5.46 -2.24 3.93
CA VAL A 158 5.58 -1.07 4.81
C VAL A 158 6.89 -0.37 4.54
N ILE A 159 6.79 0.89 4.14
CA ILE A 159 7.92 1.77 3.88
C ILE A 159 8.32 2.38 5.22
N LEU A 160 9.57 2.10 5.64
CA LEU A 160 10.10 2.49 6.94
C LEU A 160 10.66 3.91 6.91
N PRO A 161 10.62 4.65 8.05
CA PRO A 161 11.27 5.94 8.17
C PRO A 161 12.81 5.78 8.20
N PRO A 162 13.58 6.81 7.82
CA PRO A 162 13.12 8.03 7.18
C PRO A 162 13.00 7.85 5.67
N THR A 163 11.82 8.11 5.11
CA THR A 163 11.61 8.11 3.65
C THR A 163 10.97 9.44 3.25
N PRO A 164 11.58 10.23 2.37
CA PRO A 164 11.04 11.48 1.91
C PRO A 164 9.70 11.30 1.18
N ASP A 165 8.73 12.16 1.46
CA ASP A 165 7.39 12.11 0.83
C ASP A 165 7.44 12.26 -0.70
N LYS A 166 8.43 13.02 -1.20
CA LYS A 166 8.64 13.19 -2.65
C LYS A 166 8.87 11.85 -3.36
N ILE A 167 9.63 10.93 -2.76
CA ILE A 167 9.90 9.61 -3.35
C ILE A 167 8.61 8.82 -3.48
N LEU A 168 7.74 8.86 -2.46
CA LEU A 168 6.47 8.15 -2.47
C LEU A 168 5.52 8.73 -3.51
N PHE A 169 5.52 10.05 -3.64
CA PHE A 169 4.74 10.75 -4.66
C PHE A 169 5.17 10.31 -6.07
N ASP A 170 6.47 10.31 -6.34
CA ASP A 170 7.02 9.95 -7.66
C ASP A 170 6.76 8.47 -8.04
N ILE A 171 6.63 7.57 -7.06
CA ILE A 171 6.39 6.14 -7.31
C ILE A 171 4.90 5.82 -7.49
N PHE A 172 4.01 6.46 -6.73
CA PHE A 172 2.59 6.07 -6.62
C PHE A 172 1.59 7.05 -7.26
N ASP A 173 2.04 8.20 -7.73
CA ASP A 173 1.26 9.14 -8.50
C ASP A 173 1.58 9.04 -9.99
#